data_90d0b8d2c83b55c80c3eec94957f26c2
#
_entry.id   90d0b8d2c83b55c80c3eec94957f26c2
#
_cell.length_a   1.000
_cell.length_b   1.000
_cell.length_c   1.000
_cell.angle_alpha   90.00
_cell.angle_beta   90.00
_cell.angle_gamma   90.00
#
_symmetry.space_group_name_H-M   'P 1'
#
loop_
_entity.id
_entity.type
_entity.pdbx_description
1 polymer ?
#
loop_
_entity_poly.entity_id
_entity_poly.type
_entity_poly.pdbx_seq_one_letter_code
_entity_poly.pdbx_strand_id
1 'polypeptide(L)'
;MIIALDVPGLGEAERLVRVLRPYVRWFKVGSELFTAAGPAAVALVHAYGGSVFLDMKFHDIPNTVAGAISSAGRIGVAMANVHVAGGQAMLRAAAQAAGQGTKRRVLLIGVTLLTSEQADSRSSQRVVQAARLAQDCGLDGVVASAHEARAVKQACGEAFVVVTPGIRPDALAEDDQR
;
A
#
# COMPACT_ATOMS: atom_id res chain seq x y z
N MET A 1 3.45 4.54 11.72
CA MET A 1 3.73 5.58 10.70
C MET A 1 4.49 4.95 9.55
N ILE A 2 4.19 5.36 8.30
CA ILE A 2 4.89 4.95 7.07
C ILE A 2 5.40 6.22 6.41
N ILE A 3 6.69 6.31 6.12
CA ILE A 3 7.30 7.47 5.44
C ILE A 3 7.38 7.18 3.94
N ALA A 4 6.90 8.10 3.12
CA ALA A 4 7.00 8.02 1.67
C ALA A 4 8.43 8.40 1.21
N LEU A 5 9.03 7.55 0.37
CA LEU A 5 10.27 7.82 -0.33
C LEU A 5 9.94 8.27 -1.77
N ASP A 6 9.22 9.39 -1.89
CA ASP A 6 8.83 9.97 -3.17
C ASP A 6 9.97 10.90 -3.63
N VAL A 7 11.02 10.28 -4.14
CA VAL A 7 12.30 10.90 -4.56
C VAL A 7 12.82 10.24 -5.84
N PRO A 8 13.56 10.98 -6.68
CA PRO A 8 13.93 10.53 -8.03
C PRO A 8 15.00 9.42 -8.06
N GLY A 9 15.67 9.13 -6.92
CA GLY A 9 16.75 8.15 -6.95
C GLY A 9 17.24 7.66 -5.59
N LEU A 10 18.11 6.64 -5.64
CA LEU A 10 18.61 5.94 -4.45
C LEU A 10 19.39 6.84 -3.49
N GLY A 11 20.17 7.79 -3.98
CA GLY A 11 20.99 8.65 -3.12
C GLY A 11 20.17 9.53 -2.18
N GLU A 12 19.03 10.04 -2.66
CA GLU A 12 18.10 10.81 -1.83
C GLU A 12 17.30 9.91 -0.90
N ALA A 13 16.85 8.75 -1.41
CA ALA A 13 16.17 7.75 -0.60
C ALA A 13 17.05 7.30 0.58
N GLU A 14 18.34 7.04 0.33
CA GLU A 14 19.31 6.63 1.36
C GLU A 14 19.46 7.68 2.45
N ARG A 15 19.59 8.95 2.07
CA ARG A 15 19.68 10.06 3.04
C ARG A 15 18.47 10.09 3.96
N LEU A 16 17.25 9.98 3.39
CA LEU A 16 16.01 9.95 4.16
C LEU A 16 15.93 8.72 5.07
N VAL A 17 16.19 7.53 4.54
CA VAL A 17 16.14 6.29 5.32
C VAL A 17 17.12 6.35 6.49
N ARG A 18 18.37 6.77 6.27
CA ARG A 18 19.40 6.87 7.31
C ARG A 18 18.97 7.79 8.45
N VAL A 19 18.40 8.96 8.15
CA VAL A 19 17.97 9.94 9.16
C VAL A 19 16.73 9.47 9.89
N LEU A 20 15.75 8.87 9.19
CA LEU A 20 14.43 8.58 9.74
C LEU A 20 14.34 7.18 10.36
N ARG A 21 15.22 6.23 10.00
CA ARG A 21 15.16 4.85 10.49
C ARG A 21 15.18 4.70 12.03
N PRO A 22 15.88 5.55 12.80
CA PRO A 22 15.80 5.48 14.26
C PRO A 22 14.39 5.74 14.83
N TYR A 23 13.55 6.47 14.11
CA TYR A 23 12.22 6.90 14.55
C TYR A 23 11.07 6.10 13.91
N VAL A 24 11.27 5.54 12.70
CA VAL A 24 10.25 4.82 11.95
C VAL A 24 10.78 3.51 11.39
N ARG A 25 9.89 2.53 11.28
CA ARG A 25 10.22 1.22 10.73
C ARG A 25 9.79 1.06 9.27
N TRP A 26 8.71 1.73 8.85
CA TRP A 26 8.07 1.51 7.57
C TRP A 26 8.37 2.63 6.59
N PHE A 27 8.77 2.24 5.38
CA PHE A 27 9.02 3.15 4.27
C PHE A 27 8.18 2.71 3.05
N LYS A 28 7.51 3.68 2.43
CA LYS A 28 6.77 3.47 1.18
C LYS A 28 7.71 3.71 0.00
N VAL A 29 7.84 2.71 -0.85
CA VAL A 29 8.48 2.82 -2.16
C VAL A 29 7.37 2.89 -3.21
N GLY A 30 7.20 4.04 -3.82
CA GLY A 30 6.19 4.32 -4.84
C GLY A 30 6.71 4.13 -6.25
N SER A 31 5.85 4.45 -7.23
CA SER A 31 6.11 4.23 -8.65
C SER A 31 7.36 4.96 -9.15
N GLU A 32 7.60 6.21 -8.70
CA GLU A 32 8.75 7.00 -9.14
C GLU A 32 10.06 6.31 -8.76
N LEU A 33 10.30 6.09 -7.48
CA LEU A 33 11.55 5.48 -7.00
C LEU A 33 11.69 4.04 -7.49
N PHE A 34 10.61 3.26 -7.56
CA PHE A 34 10.69 1.88 -8.03
C PHE A 34 10.96 1.81 -9.53
N THR A 35 10.41 2.72 -10.34
CA THR A 35 10.72 2.80 -11.77
C THR A 35 12.17 3.20 -12.03
N ALA A 36 12.70 4.11 -11.21
CA ALA A 36 14.09 4.56 -11.33
C ALA A 36 15.12 3.53 -10.87
N ALA A 37 14.83 2.76 -9.81
CA ALA A 37 15.81 1.92 -9.11
C ALA A 37 15.43 0.44 -8.98
N GLY A 38 14.17 0.09 -9.24
CA GLY A 38 13.69 -1.28 -9.13
C GLY A 38 13.89 -1.90 -7.75
N PRO A 39 14.24 -3.21 -7.68
CA PRO A 39 14.48 -3.93 -6.43
C PRO A 39 15.57 -3.33 -5.54
N ALA A 40 16.49 -2.53 -6.08
CA ALA A 40 17.53 -1.87 -5.29
C ALA A 40 16.94 -0.89 -4.26
N ALA A 41 15.80 -0.26 -4.56
CA ALA A 41 15.08 0.59 -3.61
C ALA A 41 14.58 -0.20 -2.38
N VAL A 42 14.14 -1.44 -2.58
CA VAL A 42 13.72 -2.35 -1.50
C VAL A 42 14.92 -2.80 -0.69
N ALA A 43 16.00 -3.22 -1.36
CA ALA A 43 17.24 -3.66 -0.72
C ALA A 43 17.87 -2.55 0.15
N LEU A 44 17.83 -1.30 -0.33
CA LEU A 44 18.28 -0.14 0.42
C LEU A 44 17.58 -0.02 1.78
N VAL A 45 16.25 -0.05 1.80
CA VAL A 45 15.48 0.06 3.05
C VAL A 45 15.81 -1.11 4.00
N HIS A 46 15.98 -2.32 3.46
CA HIS A 46 16.35 -3.50 4.25
C HIS A 46 17.77 -3.39 4.83
N ALA A 47 18.74 -2.83 4.11
CA ALA A 47 20.11 -2.62 4.59
C ALA A 47 20.15 -1.78 5.88
N TYR A 48 19.19 -0.86 6.03
CA TYR A 48 19.00 -0.07 7.25
C TYR A 48 18.02 -0.73 8.25
N GLY A 49 17.57 -1.98 8.01
CA GLY A 49 16.65 -2.72 8.89
C GLY A 49 15.19 -2.23 8.84
N GLY A 50 14.81 -1.45 7.82
CA GLY A 50 13.44 -1.00 7.59
C GLY A 50 12.55 -2.07 6.99
N SER A 51 11.24 -1.82 6.95
CA SER A 51 10.24 -2.61 6.26
C SER A 51 9.67 -1.82 5.09
N VAL A 52 9.40 -2.49 3.96
CA VAL A 52 8.92 -1.82 2.74
C VAL A 52 7.44 -2.04 2.54
N PHE A 53 6.72 -0.93 2.31
CA PHE A 53 5.43 -0.90 1.65
C PHE A 53 5.64 -0.54 0.18
N LEU A 54 5.40 -1.49 -0.73
CA LEU A 54 5.51 -1.29 -2.17
C LEU A 54 4.18 -0.76 -2.70
N ASP A 55 4.15 0.53 -3.06
CA ASP A 55 2.94 1.26 -3.45
C ASP A 55 2.87 1.41 -4.98
N MET A 56 2.62 0.28 -5.68
CA MET A 56 2.52 0.23 -7.14
C MET A 56 1.08 0.23 -7.64
N LYS A 57 0.11 0.04 -6.74
CA LYS A 57 -1.32 0.01 -7.06
C LYS A 57 -1.63 -0.95 -8.21
N PHE A 58 -1.17 -2.20 -8.10
CA PHE A 58 -1.31 -3.20 -9.16
C PHE A 58 -2.76 -3.38 -9.60
N HIS A 59 -2.97 -3.31 -10.91
CA HIS A 59 -4.28 -3.46 -11.53
C HIS A 59 -4.10 -4.03 -12.94
N ASP A 60 -4.36 -5.31 -13.10
CA ASP A 60 -4.20 -6.05 -14.36
C ASP A 60 -5.02 -7.35 -14.29
N ILE A 61 -4.94 -8.21 -15.29
CA ILE A 61 -5.55 -9.54 -15.25
C ILE A 61 -5.00 -10.36 -14.06
N PRO A 62 -5.80 -11.29 -13.52
CA PRO A 62 -5.48 -12.00 -12.27
C PRO A 62 -4.08 -12.62 -12.23
N ASN A 63 -3.69 -13.28 -13.32
CA ASN A 63 -2.39 -13.98 -13.37
C ASN A 63 -1.19 -12.99 -13.32
N THR A 64 -1.29 -11.84 -13.98
CA THR A 64 -0.26 -10.80 -13.96
C THR A 64 -0.09 -10.23 -12.57
N VAL A 65 -1.20 -9.89 -11.90
CA VAL A 65 -1.15 -9.34 -10.53
C VAL A 65 -0.62 -10.38 -9.53
N ALA A 66 -1.05 -11.64 -9.64
CA ALA A 66 -0.51 -12.71 -8.81
C ALA A 66 1.01 -12.87 -8.98
N GLY A 67 1.52 -12.84 -10.21
CA GLY A 67 2.95 -12.86 -10.51
C GLY A 67 3.71 -11.67 -9.91
N ALA A 68 3.13 -10.47 -10.01
CA ALA A 68 3.71 -9.24 -9.43
C ALA A 68 3.80 -9.33 -7.89
N ILE A 69 2.73 -9.76 -7.21
CA ILE A 69 2.71 -9.92 -5.75
C ILE A 69 3.69 -11.00 -5.29
N SER A 70 3.74 -12.15 -5.97
CA SER A 70 4.74 -13.19 -5.68
C SER A 70 6.17 -12.65 -5.84
N SER A 71 6.44 -11.86 -6.88
CA SER A 71 7.75 -11.24 -7.11
C SER A 71 8.10 -10.22 -6.03
N ALA A 72 7.13 -9.39 -5.61
CA ALA A 72 7.29 -8.46 -4.48
C ALA A 72 7.67 -9.21 -3.19
N GLY A 73 7.03 -10.34 -2.91
CA GLY A 73 7.36 -11.18 -1.78
C GLY A 73 8.79 -11.74 -1.84
N ARG A 74 9.25 -12.19 -3.02
CA ARG A 74 10.62 -12.71 -3.20
C ARG A 74 11.71 -11.67 -2.94
N ILE A 75 11.47 -10.40 -3.26
CA ILE A 75 12.42 -9.32 -2.95
C ILE A 75 12.26 -8.78 -1.50
N GLY A 76 11.40 -9.40 -0.69
CA GLY A 76 11.25 -9.09 0.74
C GLY A 76 10.28 -7.95 1.07
N VAL A 77 9.42 -7.55 0.14
CA VAL A 77 8.36 -6.57 0.42
C VAL A 77 7.44 -7.09 1.53
N ALA A 78 7.22 -6.27 2.55
CA ALA A 78 6.38 -6.63 3.70
C ALA A 78 4.90 -6.26 3.52
N MET A 79 4.61 -5.26 2.68
CA MET A 79 3.26 -4.79 2.35
C MET A 79 3.22 -4.34 0.89
N ALA A 80 2.15 -4.66 0.16
CA ALA A 80 1.91 -4.21 -1.20
C ALA A 80 0.45 -3.86 -1.39
N ASN A 81 0.11 -3.12 -2.44
CA ASN A 81 -1.28 -2.77 -2.73
C ASN A 81 -1.74 -3.16 -4.14
N VAL A 82 -3.04 -3.38 -4.25
CA VAL A 82 -3.75 -3.68 -5.49
C VAL A 82 -5.03 -2.86 -5.56
N HIS A 83 -5.52 -2.52 -6.75
CA HIS A 83 -6.80 -1.84 -6.88
C HIS A 83 -7.97 -2.81 -6.62
N VAL A 84 -8.92 -2.41 -5.75
CA VAL A 84 -10.15 -3.18 -5.53
C VAL A 84 -11.02 -3.24 -6.79
N ALA A 85 -10.95 -2.21 -7.64
CA ALA A 85 -11.62 -2.15 -8.93
C ALA A 85 -11.24 -3.27 -9.90
N GLY A 86 -10.13 -3.99 -9.68
CA GLY A 86 -9.74 -5.18 -10.45
C GLY A 86 -10.67 -6.39 -10.28
N GLY A 87 -11.60 -6.33 -9.34
CA GLY A 87 -12.65 -7.34 -9.13
C GLY A 87 -12.18 -8.60 -8.38
N GLN A 88 -13.15 -9.45 -8.03
CA GLN A 88 -12.92 -10.60 -7.14
C GLN A 88 -11.85 -11.58 -7.64
N ALA A 89 -11.83 -11.88 -8.93
CA ALA A 89 -10.88 -12.84 -9.49
C ALA A 89 -9.43 -12.37 -9.31
N MET A 90 -9.16 -11.09 -9.60
CA MET A 90 -7.83 -10.48 -9.43
C MET A 90 -7.44 -10.41 -7.95
N LEU A 91 -8.36 -9.98 -7.08
CA LEU A 91 -8.09 -9.86 -5.64
C LEU A 91 -7.77 -11.21 -5.00
N ARG A 92 -8.54 -12.26 -5.30
CA ARG A 92 -8.29 -13.62 -4.80
C ARG A 92 -6.97 -14.20 -5.30
N ALA A 93 -6.64 -13.99 -6.59
CA ALA A 93 -5.37 -14.42 -7.15
C ALA A 93 -4.18 -13.72 -6.46
N ALA A 94 -4.29 -12.41 -6.21
CA ALA A 94 -3.30 -11.64 -5.47
C ALA A 94 -3.15 -12.13 -4.01
N ALA A 95 -4.27 -12.37 -3.31
CA ALA A 95 -4.27 -12.85 -1.93
C ALA A 95 -3.62 -14.23 -1.78
N GLN A 96 -3.89 -15.14 -2.73
CA GLN A 96 -3.24 -16.45 -2.78
C GLN A 96 -1.72 -16.32 -3.02
N ALA A 97 -1.32 -15.45 -3.95
CA ALA A 97 0.10 -15.22 -4.28
C ALA A 97 0.88 -14.58 -3.13
N ALA A 98 0.24 -13.78 -2.28
CA ALA A 98 0.87 -13.07 -1.17
C ALA A 98 1.52 -14.00 -0.12
N GLY A 99 1.08 -15.26 -0.02
CA GLY A 99 1.64 -16.28 0.88
C GLY A 99 2.60 -17.25 0.22
N GLN A 100 2.76 -17.20 -1.11
CA GLN A 100 3.51 -18.23 -1.84
C GLN A 100 5.01 -17.92 -1.92
N GLY A 101 5.84 -18.90 -1.60
CA GLY A 101 7.30 -18.87 -1.85
C GLY A 101 8.08 -17.85 -1.02
N THR A 102 7.51 -17.34 0.06
CA THR A 102 8.15 -16.34 0.93
C THR A 102 8.18 -16.79 2.39
N LYS A 103 9.22 -16.33 3.14
CA LYS A 103 9.32 -16.60 4.59
C LYS A 103 8.22 -15.91 5.40
N ARG A 104 7.67 -14.83 4.90
CA ARG A 104 6.56 -14.05 5.50
C ARG A 104 5.57 -13.71 4.42
N ARG A 105 4.29 -13.84 4.71
CA ARG A 105 3.22 -13.39 3.83
C ARG A 105 3.29 -11.87 3.66
N VAL A 106 3.15 -11.40 2.43
CA VAL A 106 3.02 -9.97 2.12
C VAL A 106 1.65 -9.50 2.62
N LEU A 107 1.60 -8.43 3.41
CA LEU A 107 0.33 -7.78 3.75
C LEU A 107 -0.24 -7.13 2.49
N LEU A 108 -1.44 -7.53 2.09
CA LEU A 108 -2.06 -7.07 0.86
C LEU A 108 -3.16 -6.05 1.14
N ILE A 109 -2.98 -4.84 0.62
CA ILE A 109 -3.85 -3.69 0.88
C ILE A 109 -4.61 -3.31 -0.38
N GLY A 110 -5.94 -3.23 -0.29
CA GLY A 110 -6.80 -2.82 -1.39
C GLY A 110 -6.89 -1.29 -1.51
N VAL A 111 -6.60 -0.74 -2.68
CA VAL A 111 -6.90 0.68 -2.98
C VAL A 111 -8.37 0.77 -3.33
N THR A 112 -9.15 1.51 -2.51
CA THR A 112 -10.60 1.63 -2.65
C THR A 112 -10.98 2.63 -3.74
N LEU A 113 -10.84 3.92 -3.43
CA LEU A 113 -10.97 5.04 -4.35
C LEU A 113 -9.65 5.81 -4.34
N LEU A 114 -9.26 6.39 -5.46
CA LEU A 114 -8.11 7.28 -5.48
C LEU A 114 -8.43 8.56 -4.72
N THR A 115 -7.48 9.05 -3.94
CA THR A 115 -7.64 10.29 -3.15
C THR A 115 -7.87 11.52 -4.02
N SER A 116 -7.53 11.45 -5.31
CA SER A 116 -7.80 12.48 -6.33
C SER A 116 -9.24 12.47 -6.85
N GLU A 117 -10.04 11.42 -6.60
CA GLU A 117 -11.45 11.42 -6.96
C GLU A 117 -12.25 12.32 -6.04
N GLN A 118 -13.19 13.11 -6.60
CA GLN A 118 -14.00 14.03 -5.80
C GLN A 118 -14.84 13.25 -4.78
N ALA A 119 -14.74 13.65 -3.52
CA ALA A 119 -15.57 13.10 -2.45
C ALA A 119 -17.02 13.58 -2.62
N ASP A 120 -17.95 12.67 -2.85
CA ASP A 120 -19.37 12.93 -2.84
C ASP A 120 -20.04 12.25 -1.60
N SER A 121 -21.32 12.51 -1.40
CA SER A 121 -22.09 11.94 -0.28
C SER A 121 -22.18 10.39 -0.33
N ARG A 122 -21.82 9.76 -1.44
CA ARG A 122 -21.83 8.31 -1.64
C ARG A 122 -20.43 7.67 -1.48
N SER A 123 -19.38 8.49 -1.42
CA SER A 123 -17.98 8.02 -1.38
C SER A 123 -17.75 7.10 -0.19
N SER A 124 -18.21 7.46 1.01
CA SER A 124 -18.04 6.62 2.21
C SER A 124 -18.73 5.25 2.08
N GLN A 125 -19.90 5.17 1.46
CA GLN A 125 -20.59 3.89 1.25
C GLN A 125 -19.82 3.03 0.24
N ARG A 126 -19.32 3.63 -0.86
CA ARG A 126 -18.51 2.94 -1.87
C ARG A 126 -17.21 2.41 -1.27
N VAL A 127 -16.54 3.19 -0.40
CA VAL A 127 -15.33 2.77 0.30
C VAL A 127 -15.60 1.59 1.22
N VAL A 128 -16.69 1.61 2.00
CA VAL A 128 -17.06 0.49 2.88
C VAL A 128 -17.40 -0.76 2.06
N GLN A 129 -18.11 -0.63 0.94
CA GLN A 129 -18.39 -1.76 0.04
C GLN A 129 -17.10 -2.35 -0.55
N ALA A 130 -16.17 -1.49 -0.99
CA ALA A 130 -14.86 -1.91 -1.50
C ALA A 130 -14.03 -2.60 -0.40
N ALA A 131 -14.08 -2.11 0.84
CA ALA A 131 -13.38 -2.71 1.97
C ALA A 131 -13.91 -4.12 2.29
N ARG A 132 -15.23 -4.32 2.29
CA ARG A 132 -15.85 -5.64 2.47
C ARG A 132 -15.45 -6.59 1.35
N LEU A 133 -15.52 -6.14 0.09
CA LEU A 133 -15.09 -6.94 -1.05
C LEU A 133 -13.61 -7.36 -0.91
N ALA A 134 -12.74 -6.44 -0.53
CA ALA A 134 -11.32 -6.73 -0.28
C ALA A 134 -11.15 -7.80 0.82
N GLN A 135 -11.86 -7.66 1.95
CA GLN A 135 -11.85 -8.62 3.04
C GLN A 135 -12.34 -10.01 2.62
N ASP A 136 -13.46 -10.08 1.90
CA ASP A 136 -14.05 -11.32 1.38
C ASP A 136 -13.13 -12.04 0.37
N CYS A 137 -12.24 -11.29 -0.27
CA CYS A 137 -11.22 -11.82 -1.18
C CYS A 137 -9.90 -12.19 -0.48
N GLY A 138 -9.79 -11.98 0.84
CA GLY A 138 -8.62 -12.37 1.65
C GLY A 138 -7.51 -11.32 1.69
N LEU A 139 -7.82 -10.03 1.41
CA LEU A 139 -6.89 -8.94 1.65
C LEU A 139 -6.81 -8.61 3.16
N ASP A 140 -5.70 -8.05 3.57
CA ASP A 140 -5.42 -7.74 4.98
C ASP A 140 -5.92 -6.35 5.39
N GLY A 141 -6.24 -5.50 4.42
CA GLY A 141 -6.68 -4.14 4.68
C GLY A 141 -6.96 -3.34 3.41
N VAL A 142 -7.21 -2.04 3.61
CA VAL A 142 -7.45 -1.09 2.52
C VAL A 142 -6.75 0.24 2.75
N VAL A 143 -6.56 1.00 1.65
CA VAL A 143 -6.26 2.42 1.69
C VAL A 143 -7.60 3.17 1.77
N ALA A 144 -7.76 4.03 2.76
CA ALA A 144 -8.94 4.88 2.93
C ALA A 144 -8.54 6.19 3.62
N SER A 145 -9.33 7.25 3.42
CA SER A 145 -9.11 8.53 4.08
C SER A 145 -9.32 8.43 5.61
N ALA A 146 -8.79 9.38 6.38
CA ALA A 146 -9.00 9.46 7.81
C ALA A 146 -10.49 9.53 8.18
N HIS A 147 -11.30 10.21 7.36
CA HIS A 147 -12.75 10.34 7.56
C HIS A 147 -13.50 9.01 7.42
N GLU A 148 -12.99 8.10 6.59
CA GLU A 148 -13.62 6.81 6.30
C GLU A 148 -13.11 5.68 7.19
N ALA A 149 -11.95 5.87 7.85
CA ALA A 149 -11.28 4.85 8.63
C ALA A 149 -12.20 4.22 9.69
N ARG A 150 -12.99 5.05 10.41
CA ARG A 150 -13.93 4.59 11.43
C ARG A 150 -15.03 3.70 10.82
N ALA A 151 -15.60 4.09 9.69
CA ALA A 151 -16.67 3.33 9.03
C ALA A 151 -16.14 1.98 8.49
N VAL A 152 -14.92 1.97 7.95
CA VAL A 152 -14.25 0.73 7.51
C VAL A 152 -14.00 -0.20 8.70
N LYS A 153 -13.49 0.31 9.83
CA LYS A 153 -13.26 -0.49 11.04
C LYS A 153 -14.56 -1.07 11.60
N GLN A 154 -15.64 -0.30 11.62
CA GLN A 154 -16.96 -0.78 12.04
C GLN A 154 -17.49 -1.89 11.11
N ALA A 155 -17.23 -1.80 9.81
CA ALA A 155 -17.74 -2.74 8.82
C ALA A 155 -16.92 -4.03 8.71
N CYS A 156 -15.59 -3.95 8.89
CA CYS A 156 -14.64 -5.04 8.62
C CYS A 156 -13.94 -5.54 9.91
N GLY A 157 -14.16 -4.90 11.04
CA GLY A 157 -13.54 -5.27 12.33
C GLY A 157 -12.19 -4.60 12.58
N GLU A 158 -11.77 -4.58 13.85
CA GLU A 158 -10.56 -3.87 14.31
C GLU A 158 -9.25 -4.45 13.75
N ALA A 159 -9.21 -5.74 13.44
CA ALA A 159 -8.03 -6.39 12.88
C ALA A 159 -7.77 -6.02 11.41
N PHE A 160 -8.78 -5.56 10.67
CA PHE A 160 -8.63 -5.18 9.27
C PHE A 160 -7.83 -3.87 9.16
N VAL A 161 -6.70 -3.91 8.44
CA VAL A 161 -5.77 -2.78 8.38
C VAL A 161 -6.35 -1.63 7.56
N VAL A 162 -6.23 -0.40 8.06
CA VAL A 162 -6.53 0.81 7.29
C VAL A 162 -5.23 1.63 7.16
N VAL A 163 -4.80 1.82 5.93
CA VAL A 163 -3.68 2.70 5.59
C VAL A 163 -4.24 4.05 5.15
N THR A 164 -3.96 5.10 5.90
CA THR A 164 -4.46 6.45 5.62
C THR A 164 -3.36 7.31 5.04
N PRO A 165 -3.48 7.74 3.77
CA PRO A 165 -2.55 8.69 3.15
C PRO A 165 -2.84 10.13 3.58
N GLY A 166 -1.91 11.04 3.29
CA GLY A 166 -2.15 12.49 3.41
C GLY A 166 -2.15 13.03 4.85
N ILE A 167 -1.68 12.28 5.84
CA ILE A 167 -1.58 12.78 7.21
C ILE A 167 -0.40 13.73 7.31
N ARG A 168 -0.67 15.00 7.58
CA ARG A 168 0.32 16.05 7.82
C ARG A 168 0.04 16.71 9.17
N PRO A 169 1.07 16.94 10.01
CA PRO A 169 0.89 17.60 11.32
C PRO A 169 0.44 19.05 11.21
N ASP A 170 0.89 19.75 10.15
CA ASP A 170 0.54 21.15 9.88
C ASP A 170 0.02 21.29 8.46
N ALA A 171 -0.96 22.19 8.26
CA ALA A 171 -1.62 22.44 6.98
C ALA A 171 -0.73 23.25 5.99
N LEU A 172 0.53 22.84 5.81
CA LEU A 172 1.56 23.64 5.13
C LEU A 172 1.84 23.24 3.67
N ALA A 173 1.02 22.46 3.01
CA ALA A 173 1.19 22.23 1.57
C ALA A 173 -0.14 21.97 0.87
N GLU A 174 -0.41 22.74 -0.16
CA GLU A 174 -1.33 22.35 -1.23
C GLU A 174 -0.70 21.16 -1.96
N ASP A 175 -1.30 19.98 -1.81
CA ASP A 175 -0.89 18.74 -2.44
C ASP A 175 -2.17 18.06 -2.97
N ASP A 176 -2.05 17.25 -4.00
CA ASP A 176 -3.14 16.49 -4.62
C ASP A 176 -3.73 15.38 -3.70
N GLN A 177 -3.16 15.20 -2.53
CA GLN A 177 -3.61 14.24 -1.50
C GLN A 177 -4.60 14.89 -0.53
N ARG A 178 -5.80 14.35 -0.39
CA ARG A 178 -6.85 14.79 0.53
C ARG A 178 -6.97 13.89 1.75
#